data_c43868df1d0881fd47692988ac4a2348
#
_entry.id   c43868df1d0881fd47692988ac4a2348
#
_cell.length_a   1.000
_cell.length_b   1.000
_cell.length_c   1.000
_cell.angle_alpha   90.00
_cell.angle_beta   90.00
_cell.angle_gamma   90.00
#
_symmetry.space_group_name_H-M   'P 1'
#
loop_
_entity.id
_entity.type
_entity.pdbx_description
1 polymer ?
#
loop_
_entity_poly.entity_id
_entity_poly.type
_entity_poly.pdbx_seq_one_letter_code
_entity_poly.pdbx_strand_id
1 'polypeptide(L)'
;MLYFLGKGYRVVAHDRRGHGRSSQVSDGHDMDHYAADAAAVFAHLDLRDAVHIGHSTGGGEATHYVALHGKGRVAKLVLIGAVPPIMLKTAANPGGLPLEVFDGLRQQLAANRAQFYRDFASGPFYSYNRPGAKPLQSVIDNWWRQAMMGSAKAQYDGIKAFSETDFTEDLKNIDVPALVLHGDDDQVVPIADSALLSSKLLKNATLKVHPGFPHGMCTTHADVVNPELLAFIKGDLQASEDAKARRPAPARSGGPSPTPASS
;
A
#
# COMPACT_ATOMS: atom_id res chain seq x y z
N MET A 1 -10.76 -5.34 9.00
CA MET A 1 -11.48 -6.63 8.85
C MET A 1 -12.95 -6.55 9.28
N LEU A 2 -13.31 -6.14 10.50
CA LEU A 2 -14.72 -6.07 10.96
C LEU A 2 -15.65 -5.28 10.04
N TYR A 3 -15.17 -4.18 9.44
CA TYR A 3 -15.95 -3.38 8.50
C TYR A 3 -16.46 -4.22 7.31
N PHE A 4 -15.59 -5.01 6.68
CA PHE A 4 -15.95 -5.84 5.53
C PHE A 4 -16.76 -7.08 5.92
N LEU A 5 -16.48 -7.68 7.09
CA LEU A 5 -17.31 -8.73 7.65
C LEU A 5 -18.76 -8.26 7.84
N GLY A 6 -18.94 -7.04 8.39
CA GLY A 6 -20.25 -6.42 8.54
C GLY A 6 -20.96 -6.06 7.21
N LYS A 7 -20.26 -6.14 6.08
CA LYS A 7 -20.79 -5.99 4.72
C LYS A 7 -21.01 -7.31 4.00
N GLY A 8 -20.84 -8.45 4.69
CA GLY A 8 -21.09 -9.79 4.16
C GLY A 8 -19.92 -10.42 3.40
N TYR A 9 -18.71 -9.86 3.48
CA TYR A 9 -17.52 -10.43 2.84
C TYR A 9 -16.84 -11.47 3.73
N ARG A 10 -16.35 -12.56 3.13
CA ARG A 10 -15.35 -13.41 3.76
C ARG A 10 -14.01 -12.66 3.75
N VAL A 11 -13.42 -12.48 4.92
CA VAL A 11 -12.14 -11.75 5.08
C VAL A 11 -11.09 -12.70 5.61
N VAL A 12 -9.98 -12.84 4.89
CA VAL A 12 -8.84 -13.67 5.25
C VAL A 12 -7.62 -12.78 5.45
N ALA A 13 -6.90 -12.98 6.53
CA ALA A 13 -5.58 -12.41 6.77
C ALA A 13 -4.71 -13.47 7.45
N HIS A 14 -3.46 -13.55 7.04
CA HIS A 14 -2.47 -14.45 7.64
C HIS A 14 -1.28 -13.65 8.18
N ASP A 15 -0.62 -14.21 9.16
CA ASP A 15 0.67 -13.70 9.59
C ASP A 15 1.73 -14.23 8.62
N ARG A 16 2.59 -13.36 8.09
CA ARG A 16 3.70 -13.76 7.21
C ARG A 16 4.66 -14.67 7.96
N ARG A 17 5.36 -15.57 7.24
CA ARG A 17 6.45 -16.38 7.86
C ARG A 17 7.38 -15.49 8.69
N GLY A 18 7.83 -15.99 9.82
CA GLY A 18 8.65 -15.26 10.78
C GLY A 18 7.91 -14.21 11.60
N HIS A 19 6.57 -14.08 11.46
CA HIS A 19 5.77 -13.08 12.15
C HIS A 19 4.55 -13.71 12.83
N GLY A 20 4.14 -13.08 13.93
CA GLY A 20 2.91 -13.40 14.64
C GLY A 20 2.81 -14.86 15.03
N ARG A 21 1.75 -15.53 14.58
CA ARG A 21 1.45 -16.95 14.89
C ARG A 21 1.96 -17.92 13.82
N SER A 22 2.51 -17.40 12.72
CA SER A 22 3.12 -18.24 11.70
C SER A 22 4.49 -18.75 12.14
N SER A 23 5.00 -19.80 11.45
CA SER A 23 6.28 -20.42 11.78
C SER A 23 7.42 -19.43 11.81
N GLN A 24 8.22 -19.50 12.87
CA GLN A 24 9.42 -18.70 13.06
C GLN A 24 10.60 -19.41 12.37
N VAL A 25 10.69 -19.23 11.06
CA VAL A 25 11.74 -19.85 10.22
C VAL A 25 13.01 -19.00 10.19
N SER A 26 14.15 -19.63 9.87
CA SER A 26 15.46 -18.95 9.81
C SER A 26 15.77 -18.28 8.48
N ASP A 27 15.01 -18.59 7.43
CA ASP A 27 15.27 -18.18 6.04
C ASP A 27 13.98 -17.98 5.23
N GLY A 28 14.14 -17.69 3.94
CA GLY A 28 13.01 -17.45 3.04
C GLY A 28 12.28 -16.15 3.35
N HIS A 29 12.97 -15.15 3.88
CA HIS A 29 12.42 -13.82 4.14
C HIS A 29 12.58 -12.92 2.91
N ASP A 30 12.02 -13.35 1.79
CA ASP A 30 12.05 -12.69 0.48
C ASP A 30 10.68 -12.75 -0.20
N MET A 31 10.48 -12.00 -1.27
CA MET A 31 9.17 -11.88 -1.93
C MET A 31 8.72 -13.16 -2.62
N ASP A 32 9.65 -13.98 -3.13
CA ASP A 32 9.32 -15.26 -3.76
C ASP A 32 8.66 -16.22 -2.74
N HIS A 33 9.26 -16.35 -1.57
CA HIS A 33 8.71 -17.17 -0.49
C HIS A 33 7.41 -16.59 0.07
N TYR A 34 7.30 -15.27 0.22
CA TYR A 34 6.06 -14.66 0.69
C TYR A 34 4.91 -14.88 -0.30
N ALA A 35 5.16 -14.74 -1.60
CA ALA A 35 4.16 -15.02 -2.63
C ALA A 35 3.78 -16.51 -2.68
N ALA A 36 4.75 -17.42 -2.51
CA ALA A 36 4.49 -18.85 -2.43
C ALA A 36 3.66 -19.25 -1.21
N ASP A 37 3.92 -18.64 -0.04
CA ASP A 37 3.11 -18.83 1.16
C ASP A 37 1.67 -18.34 0.96
N ALA A 38 1.51 -17.17 0.35
CA ALA A 38 0.18 -16.66 -0.01
C ALA A 38 -0.54 -17.64 -0.96
N ALA A 39 0.18 -18.20 -1.96
CA ALA A 39 -0.38 -19.20 -2.88
C ALA A 39 -0.86 -20.46 -2.15
N ALA A 40 -0.10 -20.92 -1.16
CA ALA A 40 -0.50 -22.06 -0.32
C ALA A 40 -1.77 -21.75 0.48
N VAL A 41 -1.89 -20.54 1.07
CA VAL A 41 -3.11 -20.10 1.78
C VAL A 41 -4.30 -20.05 0.84
N PHE A 42 -4.15 -19.45 -0.34
CA PHE A 42 -5.21 -19.38 -1.36
C PHE A 42 -5.68 -20.77 -1.81
N ALA A 43 -4.74 -21.69 -2.02
CA ALA A 43 -5.04 -23.06 -2.40
C ALA A 43 -5.76 -23.81 -1.27
N HIS A 44 -5.24 -23.73 -0.03
CA HIS A 44 -5.79 -24.43 1.13
C HIS A 44 -7.23 -24.00 1.46
N LEU A 45 -7.52 -22.69 1.32
CA LEU A 45 -8.85 -22.13 1.58
C LEU A 45 -9.75 -22.10 0.34
N ASP A 46 -9.28 -22.61 -0.79
CA ASP A 46 -9.91 -22.51 -2.13
C ASP A 46 -10.46 -21.11 -2.41
N LEU A 47 -9.61 -20.08 -2.23
CA LEU A 47 -10.01 -18.71 -2.51
C LEU A 47 -10.07 -18.50 -4.02
N ARG A 48 -11.19 -17.95 -4.48
CA ARG A 48 -11.45 -17.58 -5.88
C ARG A 48 -12.12 -16.22 -5.94
N ASP A 49 -11.96 -15.53 -7.05
CA ASP A 49 -12.51 -14.19 -7.27
C ASP A 49 -12.17 -13.21 -6.13
N ALA A 50 -10.99 -13.41 -5.52
CA ALA A 50 -10.58 -12.64 -4.36
C ALA A 50 -10.17 -11.22 -4.76
N VAL A 51 -10.43 -10.27 -3.88
CA VAL A 51 -9.76 -8.97 -3.89
C VAL A 51 -8.54 -9.08 -2.99
N HIS A 52 -7.34 -9.04 -3.60
CA HIS A 52 -6.09 -9.13 -2.86
C HIS A 52 -5.61 -7.73 -2.49
N ILE A 53 -5.41 -7.49 -1.20
CA ILE A 53 -5.09 -6.16 -0.67
C ILE A 53 -3.74 -6.22 0.02
N GLY A 54 -2.80 -5.38 -0.42
CA GLY A 54 -1.49 -5.24 0.21
C GLY A 54 -1.21 -3.82 0.65
N HIS A 55 -0.71 -3.66 1.88
CA HIS A 55 -0.23 -2.40 2.42
C HIS A 55 1.29 -2.44 2.57
N SER A 56 2.00 -1.37 2.17
CA SER A 56 3.45 -1.25 2.36
C SER A 56 4.21 -2.44 1.73
N THR A 57 5.05 -3.11 2.50
CA THR A 57 5.72 -4.38 2.14
C THR A 57 4.73 -5.44 1.65
N GLY A 58 3.53 -5.52 2.25
CA GLY A 58 2.47 -6.42 1.81
C GLY A 58 1.92 -6.08 0.42
N GLY A 59 2.09 -4.84 -0.04
CA GLY A 59 1.81 -4.46 -1.42
C GLY A 59 2.81 -5.07 -2.41
N GLY A 60 4.09 -5.20 -2.03
CA GLY A 60 5.08 -5.95 -2.79
C GLY A 60 4.72 -7.43 -2.91
N GLU A 61 4.43 -8.07 -1.77
CA GLU A 61 3.96 -9.47 -1.73
C GLU A 61 2.70 -9.68 -2.58
N ALA A 62 1.71 -8.79 -2.45
CA ALA A 62 0.46 -8.89 -3.21
C ALA A 62 0.71 -8.73 -4.72
N THR A 63 1.58 -7.80 -5.12
CA THR A 63 1.97 -7.60 -6.53
C THR A 63 2.63 -8.86 -7.08
N HIS A 64 3.63 -9.38 -6.38
CA HIS A 64 4.38 -10.57 -6.80
C HIS A 64 3.48 -11.82 -6.87
N TYR A 65 2.65 -12.01 -5.84
CA TYR A 65 1.66 -13.10 -5.83
C TYR A 65 0.68 -13.01 -7.02
N VAL A 66 0.10 -11.84 -7.28
CA VAL A 66 -0.88 -11.69 -8.36
C VAL A 66 -0.25 -11.94 -9.72
N ALA A 67 0.97 -11.44 -9.94
CA ALA A 67 1.70 -11.66 -11.19
C ALA A 67 2.02 -13.14 -11.45
N LEU A 68 2.45 -13.88 -10.42
CA LEU A 68 2.93 -15.25 -10.57
C LEU A 68 1.83 -16.31 -10.36
N HIS A 69 0.90 -16.08 -9.43
CA HIS A 69 -0.04 -17.09 -8.93
C HIS A 69 -1.51 -16.65 -8.97
N GLY A 70 -1.79 -15.37 -9.30
CA GLY A 70 -3.13 -14.78 -9.17
C GLY A 70 -4.14 -15.23 -10.23
N LYS A 71 -3.68 -15.80 -11.36
CA LYS A 71 -4.55 -16.20 -12.48
C LYS A 71 -5.63 -17.20 -12.03
N GLY A 72 -6.90 -16.83 -12.26
CA GLY A 72 -8.05 -17.64 -11.84
C GLY A 72 -8.32 -17.66 -10.34
N ARG A 73 -7.59 -16.87 -9.55
CA ARG A 73 -7.74 -16.74 -8.10
C ARG A 73 -8.08 -15.34 -7.66
N VAL A 74 -7.47 -14.32 -8.29
CA VAL A 74 -7.64 -12.92 -7.94
C VAL A 74 -8.45 -12.21 -9.00
N ALA A 75 -9.50 -11.52 -8.58
CA ALA A 75 -10.35 -10.69 -9.44
C ALA A 75 -9.91 -9.22 -9.45
N LYS A 76 -9.35 -8.72 -8.35
CA LYS A 76 -8.92 -7.32 -8.19
C LYS A 76 -7.71 -7.23 -7.27
N LEU A 77 -6.84 -6.24 -7.52
CA LEU A 77 -5.69 -5.91 -6.69
C LEU A 77 -5.89 -4.56 -6.01
N VAL A 78 -5.50 -4.42 -4.75
CA VAL A 78 -5.44 -3.12 -4.07
C VAL A 78 -4.05 -2.94 -3.45
N LEU A 79 -3.43 -1.82 -3.75
CA LEU A 79 -2.13 -1.40 -3.22
C LEU A 79 -2.31 -0.13 -2.39
N ILE A 80 -1.91 -0.16 -1.12
CA ILE A 80 -2.07 0.96 -0.19
C ILE A 80 -0.69 1.33 0.37
N GLY A 81 -0.19 2.54 0.10
CA GLY A 81 1.14 2.95 0.54
C GLY A 81 2.20 1.91 0.21
N ALA A 82 2.09 1.26 -0.96
CA ALA A 82 2.81 0.05 -1.31
C ALA A 82 4.20 0.34 -1.88
N VAL A 83 5.15 -0.58 -1.64
CA VAL A 83 6.56 -0.43 -2.04
C VAL A 83 6.86 -0.56 -3.54
N PRO A 84 6.06 -1.25 -4.39
CA PRO A 84 6.35 -1.31 -5.82
C PRO A 84 6.37 0.07 -6.51
N PRO A 85 7.16 0.24 -7.61
CA PRO A 85 7.89 -0.80 -8.35
C PRO A 85 9.22 -1.22 -7.71
N ILE A 86 9.97 -0.33 -7.10
CA ILE A 86 11.22 -0.61 -6.37
C ILE A 86 11.58 0.60 -5.50
N MET A 87 11.95 0.37 -4.24
CA MET A 87 12.34 1.46 -3.35
C MET A 87 13.81 1.86 -3.52
N LEU A 88 14.68 0.90 -3.83
CA LEU A 88 16.10 1.15 -3.98
C LEU A 88 16.41 2.03 -5.19
N LYS A 89 17.31 2.99 -5.01
CA LYS A 89 17.87 3.76 -6.11
C LYS A 89 18.73 2.89 -7.00
N THR A 90 18.37 2.82 -8.27
CA THR A 90 19.09 2.09 -9.31
C THR A 90 19.19 2.95 -10.57
N ALA A 91 19.91 2.47 -11.58
CA ALA A 91 19.91 3.15 -12.89
C ALA A 91 18.52 3.24 -13.51
N ALA A 92 17.66 2.24 -13.28
CA ALA A 92 16.28 2.21 -13.75
C ALA A 92 15.31 2.99 -12.82
N ASN A 93 15.69 3.23 -11.56
CA ASN A 93 14.93 4.01 -10.58
C ASN A 93 15.81 5.12 -9.95
N PRO A 94 16.13 6.18 -10.67
CA PRO A 94 17.05 7.23 -10.19
C PRO A 94 16.48 8.06 -9.03
N GLY A 95 15.14 8.08 -8.85
CA GLY A 95 14.45 8.74 -7.76
C GLY A 95 14.43 7.92 -6.46
N GLY A 96 14.72 6.63 -6.52
CA GLY A 96 14.67 5.74 -5.36
C GLY A 96 15.62 6.13 -4.24
N LEU A 97 15.42 5.53 -3.06
CA LEU A 97 16.24 5.78 -1.88
C LEU A 97 17.60 5.07 -1.98
N PRO A 98 18.69 5.71 -1.59
CA PRO A 98 20.01 5.08 -1.59
C PRO A 98 20.09 3.92 -0.60
N LEU A 99 20.98 2.94 -0.85
CA LEU A 99 21.12 1.73 -0.03
C LEU A 99 21.43 2.05 1.44
N GLU A 100 22.17 3.13 1.69
CA GLU A 100 22.55 3.58 3.02
C GLU A 100 21.34 3.89 3.92
N VAL A 101 20.20 4.28 3.34
CA VAL A 101 18.95 4.48 4.09
C VAL A 101 18.49 3.15 4.67
N PHE A 102 18.47 2.09 3.86
CA PHE A 102 18.03 0.76 4.29
C PHE A 102 19.03 0.10 5.22
N ASP A 103 20.32 0.30 5.01
CA ASP A 103 21.38 -0.14 5.95
C ASP A 103 21.27 0.57 7.30
N GLY A 104 20.90 1.85 7.31
CA GLY A 104 20.58 2.58 8.53
C GLY A 104 19.41 1.98 9.29
N LEU A 105 18.34 1.54 8.58
CA LEU A 105 17.21 0.84 9.20
C LEU A 105 17.65 -0.50 9.82
N ARG A 106 18.48 -1.29 9.10
CA ARG A 106 19.04 -2.56 9.60
C ARG A 106 19.88 -2.34 10.87
N GLN A 107 20.72 -1.31 10.87
CA GLN A 107 21.55 -0.97 12.03
C GLN A 107 20.72 -0.58 13.25
N GLN A 108 19.71 0.28 13.09
CA GLN A 108 18.83 0.71 14.17
C GLN A 108 18.02 -0.48 14.72
N LEU A 109 17.50 -1.33 13.84
CA LEU A 109 16.78 -2.53 14.23
C LEU A 109 17.69 -3.49 15.02
N ALA A 110 18.92 -3.71 14.55
CA ALA A 110 19.88 -4.59 15.23
C ALA A 110 20.34 -4.03 16.59
N ALA A 111 20.48 -2.70 16.70
CA ALA A 111 20.91 -2.04 17.93
C ALA A 111 19.85 -2.11 19.04
N ASN A 112 18.60 -1.76 18.72
CA ASN A 112 17.48 -1.82 19.66
C ASN A 112 16.15 -1.90 18.91
N ARG A 113 15.72 -3.10 18.56
CA ARG A 113 14.48 -3.35 17.82
C ARG A 113 13.23 -2.77 18.49
N ALA A 114 13.17 -2.85 19.81
CA ALA A 114 12.02 -2.37 20.56
C ALA A 114 11.88 -0.84 20.45
N GLN A 115 13.00 -0.13 20.61
CA GLN A 115 13.02 1.32 20.48
C GLN A 115 12.78 1.74 19.03
N PHE A 116 13.43 1.09 18.05
CA PHE A 116 13.25 1.36 16.63
C PHE A 116 11.77 1.36 16.23
N TYR A 117 11.03 0.32 16.58
CA TYR A 117 9.61 0.25 16.26
C TYR A 117 8.74 1.22 17.07
N ARG A 118 9.15 1.57 18.28
CA ARG A 118 8.48 2.58 19.09
C ARG A 118 8.61 3.96 18.43
N ASP A 119 9.79 4.35 18.03
CA ASP A 119 10.08 5.62 17.37
C ASP A 119 9.38 5.70 15.99
N PHE A 120 9.39 4.59 15.26
CA PHE A 120 8.77 4.51 13.94
C PHE A 120 7.25 4.75 14.00
N ALA A 121 6.55 4.14 14.95
CA ALA A 121 5.12 4.33 15.17
C ALA A 121 4.79 5.71 15.75
N SER A 122 5.65 6.25 16.62
CA SER A 122 5.47 7.57 17.24
C SER A 122 5.80 8.73 16.28
N GLY A 123 6.42 8.44 15.16
CA GLY A 123 6.92 9.42 14.20
C GLY A 123 6.36 9.20 12.77
N PRO A 124 7.21 8.73 11.83
CA PRO A 124 6.92 8.77 10.41
C PRO A 124 5.77 7.88 9.96
N PHE A 125 5.50 6.77 10.65
CA PHE A 125 4.48 5.82 10.21
C PHE A 125 3.06 6.40 10.22
N TYR A 126 2.74 7.19 11.26
CA TYR A 126 1.44 7.86 11.41
C TYR A 126 1.51 9.37 11.24
N SER A 127 2.65 9.92 10.80
CA SER A 127 2.93 11.37 10.74
C SER A 127 2.73 12.08 12.08
N TYR A 128 2.92 11.38 13.20
CA TYR A 128 2.79 11.96 14.52
C TYR A 128 3.93 12.95 14.86
N ASN A 129 4.98 12.99 14.06
CA ASN A 129 6.05 13.97 14.09
C ASN A 129 5.72 15.31 13.39
N ARG A 130 4.53 15.45 12.79
CA ARG A 130 4.13 16.70 12.13
C ARG A 130 3.62 17.73 13.14
N PRO A 131 3.82 19.04 12.87
CA PRO A 131 3.26 20.10 13.71
C PRO A 131 1.75 19.96 13.84
N GLY A 132 1.24 20.04 15.07
CA GLY A 132 -0.18 19.93 15.37
C GLY A 132 -0.75 18.50 15.36
N ALA A 133 0.07 17.48 15.09
CA ALA A 133 -0.35 16.09 15.19
C ALA A 133 -0.83 15.77 16.62
N LYS A 134 -1.78 14.84 16.70
CA LYS A 134 -2.34 14.36 17.98
C LYS A 134 -2.07 12.86 18.11
N PRO A 135 -0.89 12.46 18.62
CA PRO A 135 -0.53 11.07 18.78
C PRO A 135 -1.52 10.33 19.68
N LEU A 136 -1.96 9.16 19.22
CA LEU A 136 -2.80 8.26 20.01
C LEU A 136 -1.94 7.12 20.57
N GLN A 137 -1.66 7.16 21.86
CA GLN A 137 -0.77 6.19 22.51
C GLN A 137 -1.24 4.76 22.31
N SER A 138 -2.56 4.51 22.36
CA SER A 138 -3.14 3.19 22.13
C SER A 138 -2.87 2.65 20.72
N VAL A 139 -2.82 3.50 19.71
CA VAL A 139 -2.47 3.14 18.32
C VAL A 139 -1.00 2.78 18.24
N ILE A 140 -0.13 3.60 18.82
CA ILE A 140 1.32 3.38 18.88
C ILE A 140 1.62 2.05 19.58
N ASP A 141 1.03 1.81 20.76
CA ASP A 141 1.25 0.62 21.57
C ASP A 141 0.74 -0.64 20.86
N ASN A 142 -0.41 -0.56 20.20
CA ASN A 142 -0.95 -1.69 19.46
C ASN A 142 -0.07 -2.06 18.27
N TRP A 143 0.39 -1.08 17.50
CA TRP A 143 1.30 -1.29 16.38
C TRP A 143 2.65 -1.86 16.84
N TRP A 144 3.24 -1.25 17.88
CA TRP A 144 4.49 -1.71 18.47
C TRP A 144 4.40 -3.16 18.97
N ARG A 145 3.32 -3.51 19.67
CA ARG A 145 3.10 -4.88 20.16
C ARG A 145 3.07 -5.88 19.00
N GLN A 146 2.40 -5.55 17.89
CA GLN A 146 2.37 -6.41 16.71
C GLN A 146 3.75 -6.53 16.07
N ALA A 147 4.50 -5.45 15.96
CA ALA A 147 5.89 -5.48 15.47
C ALA A 147 6.76 -6.40 16.33
N MET A 148 6.60 -6.37 17.66
CA MET A 148 7.37 -7.23 18.58
C MET A 148 7.04 -8.73 18.47
N MET A 149 5.92 -9.09 17.82
CA MET A 149 5.58 -10.50 17.52
C MET A 149 6.34 -11.06 16.31
N GLY A 150 7.02 -10.26 15.52
CA GLY A 150 7.91 -10.72 14.46
C GLY A 150 9.27 -11.16 15.01
N SER A 151 9.93 -12.15 14.35
CA SER A 151 11.30 -12.50 14.70
C SER A 151 12.26 -11.40 14.27
N ALA A 152 13.33 -11.21 15.05
CA ALA A 152 14.34 -10.19 14.74
C ALA A 152 14.99 -10.45 13.37
N LYS A 153 15.25 -11.72 13.04
CA LYS A 153 15.84 -12.09 11.76
C LYS A 153 14.89 -11.84 10.59
N ALA A 154 13.62 -12.23 10.70
CA ALA A 154 12.62 -12.00 9.67
C ALA A 154 12.44 -10.51 9.37
N GLN A 155 12.48 -9.68 10.40
CA GLN A 155 12.38 -8.23 10.25
C GLN A 155 13.64 -7.62 9.65
N TYR A 156 14.82 -8.11 10.03
CA TYR A 156 16.10 -7.66 9.48
C TYR A 156 16.23 -8.01 7.99
N ASP A 157 16.01 -9.28 7.64
CA ASP A 157 16.08 -9.76 6.25
C ASP A 157 14.95 -9.14 5.40
N GLY A 158 13.77 -8.94 5.99
CA GLY A 158 12.62 -8.32 5.34
C GLY A 158 12.88 -6.90 4.83
N ILE A 159 13.86 -6.18 5.41
CA ILE A 159 14.28 -4.87 4.88
C ILE A 159 14.81 -5.02 3.45
N LYS A 160 15.61 -6.05 3.19
CA LYS A 160 16.08 -6.35 1.83
C LYS A 160 14.91 -6.71 0.91
N ALA A 161 14.01 -7.55 1.38
CA ALA A 161 12.88 -8.00 0.59
C ALA A 161 12.03 -6.83 0.07
N PHE A 162 11.67 -5.86 0.91
CA PHE A 162 10.83 -4.76 0.48
C PHE A 162 11.59 -3.64 -0.26
N SER A 163 12.90 -3.48 -0.01
CA SER A 163 13.66 -2.36 -0.57
C SER A 163 14.35 -2.67 -1.88
N GLU A 164 14.81 -3.91 -2.08
CA GLU A 164 15.67 -4.29 -3.19
C GLU A 164 14.97 -5.15 -4.26
N THR A 165 13.76 -5.65 -3.99
CA THR A 165 12.98 -6.40 -5.00
C THR A 165 12.41 -5.44 -6.04
N ASP A 166 12.64 -5.74 -7.31
CA ASP A 166 12.09 -5.01 -8.46
C ASP A 166 10.80 -5.67 -8.95
N PHE A 167 9.67 -5.01 -8.74
CA PHE A 167 8.34 -5.46 -9.14
C PHE A 167 7.88 -4.89 -10.50
N THR A 168 8.79 -4.26 -11.25
CA THR A 168 8.44 -3.57 -12.50
C THR A 168 7.76 -4.50 -13.50
N GLU A 169 8.32 -5.69 -13.71
CA GLU A 169 7.74 -6.67 -14.64
C GLU A 169 6.47 -7.32 -14.08
N ASP A 170 6.39 -7.52 -12.76
CA ASP A 170 5.17 -8.01 -12.12
C ASP A 170 3.98 -7.07 -12.38
N LEU A 171 4.18 -5.76 -12.14
CA LEU A 171 3.15 -4.74 -12.38
C LEU A 171 2.67 -4.74 -13.84
N LYS A 172 3.59 -4.84 -14.82
CA LYS A 172 3.26 -4.90 -16.25
C LYS A 172 2.46 -6.15 -16.63
N ASN A 173 2.65 -7.24 -15.90
CA ASN A 173 1.99 -8.53 -16.17
C ASN A 173 0.63 -8.66 -15.48
N ILE A 174 0.24 -7.75 -14.61
CA ILE A 174 -1.07 -7.77 -13.94
C ILE A 174 -2.15 -7.24 -14.86
N ASP A 175 -3.16 -8.08 -15.14
CA ASP A 175 -4.27 -7.78 -16.04
C ASP A 175 -5.57 -7.42 -15.29
N VAL A 176 -5.67 -7.74 -14.01
CA VAL A 176 -6.87 -7.47 -13.21
C VAL A 176 -6.99 -5.98 -12.87
N PRO A 177 -8.22 -5.46 -12.66
CA PRO A 177 -8.39 -4.10 -12.16
C PRO A 177 -7.62 -3.88 -10.86
N ALA A 178 -6.89 -2.77 -10.77
CA ALA A 178 -6.09 -2.41 -9.63
C ALA A 178 -6.46 -1.03 -9.07
N LEU A 179 -6.57 -0.93 -7.75
CA LEU A 179 -6.70 0.34 -7.02
C LEU A 179 -5.39 0.63 -6.32
N VAL A 180 -4.82 1.80 -6.58
CA VAL A 180 -3.62 2.29 -5.91
C VAL A 180 -4.02 3.47 -5.02
N LEU A 181 -3.93 3.31 -3.71
CA LEU A 181 -4.20 4.34 -2.70
C LEU A 181 -2.90 4.79 -2.07
N HIS A 182 -2.68 6.10 -1.97
CA HIS A 182 -1.48 6.64 -1.33
C HIS A 182 -1.75 7.98 -0.66
N GLY A 183 -1.15 8.20 0.50
CA GLY A 183 -1.14 9.51 1.14
C GLY A 183 0.06 10.33 0.66
N ASP A 184 -0.11 11.61 0.40
CA ASP A 184 1.01 12.47 -0.03
C ASP A 184 1.93 12.90 1.13
N ASP A 185 1.54 12.63 2.39
CA ASP A 185 2.41 12.74 3.58
C ASP A 185 2.96 11.38 4.05
N ASP A 186 3.04 10.41 3.14
CA ASP A 186 3.70 9.13 3.42
C ASP A 186 5.22 9.34 3.51
N GLN A 187 5.74 9.34 4.74
CA GLN A 187 7.16 9.55 5.04
C GLN A 187 7.97 8.25 5.00
N VAL A 188 7.32 7.10 4.76
CA VAL A 188 7.94 5.76 4.75
C VAL A 188 8.16 5.27 3.33
N VAL A 189 7.13 5.40 2.49
CA VAL A 189 7.18 5.03 1.08
C VAL A 189 6.86 6.29 0.25
N PRO A 190 7.87 6.96 -0.31
CA PRO A 190 7.66 8.17 -1.09
C PRO A 190 6.74 7.93 -2.29
N ILE A 191 5.66 8.69 -2.39
CA ILE A 191 4.65 8.50 -3.43
C ILE A 191 5.22 8.65 -4.85
N ALA A 192 6.21 9.52 -5.03
CA ALA A 192 6.82 9.82 -6.33
C ALA A 192 7.51 8.59 -6.93
N ASP A 193 8.12 7.76 -6.09
CA ASP A 193 8.90 6.60 -6.48
C ASP A 193 8.13 5.27 -6.29
N SER A 194 6.85 5.35 -5.95
CA SER A 194 5.99 4.20 -5.70
C SER A 194 4.65 4.30 -6.43
N ALA A 195 3.61 4.83 -5.82
CA ALA A 195 2.24 4.82 -6.37
C ALA A 195 2.12 5.54 -7.72
N LEU A 196 2.82 6.67 -7.92
CA LEU A 196 2.81 7.40 -9.19
C LEU A 196 3.47 6.61 -10.34
N LEU A 197 4.42 5.74 -10.03
CA LEU A 197 5.05 4.84 -10.99
C LEU A 197 4.23 3.57 -11.19
N SER A 198 3.83 2.91 -10.11
CA SER A 198 3.04 1.68 -10.14
C SER A 198 1.75 1.85 -10.93
N SER A 199 1.05 2.98 -10.74
CA SER A 199 -0.20 3.27 -11.48
C SER A 199 0.00 3.43 -12.98
N LYS A 200 1.20 3.78 -13.45
CA LYS A 200 1.55 3.87 -14.88
C LYS A 200 1.96 2.53 -15.48
N LEU A 201 2.49 1.62 -14.65
CA LEU A 201 2.94 0.31 -15.08
C LEU A 201 1.79 -0.70 -15.14
N LEU A 202 0.85 -0.61 -14.22
CA LEU A 202 -0.38 -1.43 -14.20
C LEU A 202 -1.26 -1.10 -15.40
N LYS A 203 -1.81 -2.12 -16.06
CA LYS A 203 -2.66 -1.96 -17.26
C LYS A 203 -4.02 -1.31 -16.96
N ASN A 204 -4.62 -1.66 -15.79
CA ASN A 204 -5.97 -1.25 -15.40
C ASN A 204 -5.96 -0.62 -14.01
N ALA A 205 -5.20 0.48 -13.83
CA ALA A 205 -5.06 1.13 -12.54
C ALA A 205 -6.01 2.33 -12.36
N THR A 206 -6.60 2.41 -11.18
CA THR A 206 -7.18 3.64 -10.63
C THR A 206 -6.27 4.14 -9.51
N LEU A 207 -5.71 5.33 -9.66
CA LEU A 207 -4.88 5.98 -8.63
C LEU A 207 -5.72 6.96 -7.82
N LYS A 208 -5.63 6.87 -6.48
CA LYS A 208 -6.17 7.86 -5.55
C LYS A 208 -5.09 8.33 -4.60
N VAL A 209 -4.89 9.64 -4.59
CA VAL A 209 -3.95 10.32 -3.69
C VAL A 209 -4.75 11.08 -2.64
N HIS A 210 -4.40 10.86 -1.37
CA HIS A 210 -5.05 11.49 -0.23
C HIS A 210 -4.15 12.57 0.38
N PRO A 211 -4.52 13.86 0.28
CA PRO A 211 -3.73 14.95 0.83
C PRO A 211 -3.57 14.85 2.36
N GLY A 212 -2.33 14.90 2.83
CA GLY A 212 -1.99 14.87 4.25
C GLY A 212 -2.12 13.51 4.94
N PHE A 213 -2.45 12.43 4.20
CA PHE A 213 -2.55 11.12 4.83
C PHE A 213 -1.16 10.48 5.00
N PRO A 214 -0.91 9.87 6.17
CA PRO A 214 0.33 9.19 6.49
C PRO A 214 0.39 7.78 5.91
N HIS A 215 1.56 7.12 6.05
CA HIS A 215 1.73 5.72 5.70
C HIS A 215 0.71 4.80 6.39
N GLY A 216 0.44 5.03 7.67
CA GLY A 216 -0.52 4.27 8.48
C GLY A 216 -1.99 4.64 8.27
N MET A 217 -2.37 5.20 7.12
CA MET A 217 -3.72 5.71 6.86
C MET A 217 -4.83 4.67 7.01
N CYS A 218 -4.55 3.38 6.85
CA CYS A 218 -5.52 2.31 7.10
C CYS A 218 -6.06 2.30 8.54
N THR A 219 -5.29 2.84 9.49
CA THR A 219 -5.66 2.97 10.90
C THR A 219 -6.20 4.35 11.21
N THR A 220 -5.49 5.40 10.79
CA THR A 220 -5.80 6.79 11.17
C THR A 220 -6.96 7.40 10.36
N HIS A 221 -7.22 6.88 9.16
CA HIS A 221 -8.25 7.38 8.23
C HIS A 221 -9.12 6.24 7.71
N ALA A 222 -9.42 5.26 8.56
CA ALA A 222 -10.23 4.09 8.21
C ALA A 222 -11.65 4.44 7.74
N ASP A 223 -12.18 5.56 8.21
CA ASP A 223 -13.47 6.14 7.83
C ASP A 223 -13.51 6.62 6.36
N VAL A 224 -12.37 6.97 5.78
CA VAL A 224 -12.24 7.32 4.36
C VAL A 224 -11.82 6.10 3.54
N VAL A 225 -10.77 5.40 3.97
CA VAL A 225 -10.16 4.29 3.23
C VAL A 225 -11.13 3.12 3.06
N ASN A 226 -11.84 2.71 4.12
CA ASN A 226 -12.73 1.56 4.05
C ASN A 226 -13.92 1.73 3.08
N PRO A 227 -14.64 2.87 3.03
CA PRO A 227 -15.68 3.10 2.02
C PRO A 227 -15.15 3.10 0.58
N GLU A 228 -13.96 3.65 0.34
CA GLU A 228 -13.36 3.63 -1.00
C GLU A 228 -12.97 2.22 -1.44
N LEU A 229 -12.39 1.44 -0.55
CA LEU A 229 -12.13 0.02 -0.80
C LEU A 229 -13.43 -0.72 -1.13
N LEU A 230 -14.49 -0.48 -0.36
CA LEU A 230 -15.79 -1.11 -0.59
C LEU A 230 -16.38 -0.73 -1.95
N ALA A 231 -16.30 0.54 -2.34
CA ALA A 231 -16.76 1.02 -3.64
C ALA A 231 -15.98 0.33 -4.78
N PHE A 232 -14.66 0.22 -4.66
CA PHE A 232 -13.84 -0.50 -5.64
C PHE A 232 -14.19 -2.00 -5.72
N ILE A 233 -14.36 -2.65 -4.57
CA ILE A 233 -14.75 -4.06 -4.50
C ILE A 233 -16.05 -4.31 -5.24
N LYS A 234 -17.05 -3.43 -5.08
CA LYS A 234 -18.36 -3.52 -5.74
C LYS A 234 -18.34 -3.12 -7.22
N GLY A 235 -17.30 -2.46 -7.69
CA GLY A 235 -17.23 -1.90 -9.05
C GLY A 235 -17.81 -0.48 -9.18
N ASP A 236 -18.31 0.11 -8.10
CA ASP A 236 -18.95 1.43 -8.08
C ASP A 236 -17.92 2.56 -8.32
N LEU A 237 -16.65 2.34 -7.95
CA LEU A 237 -15.59 3.33 -8.08
C LEU A 237 -15.28 3.63 -9.56
N GLN A 238 -15.20 2.59 -10.38
CA GLN A 238 -14.92 2.69 -11.81
C GLN A 238 -16.10 3.35 -12.55
N ALA A 239 -17.31 2.99 -12.19
CA ALA A 239 -18.54 3.60 -12.75
C ALA A 239 -18.64 5.11 -12.44
N SER A 240 -18.18 5.54 -11.26
CA SER A 240 -18.19 6.96 -10.87
C SER A 240 -17.14 7.80 -11.60
N GLU A 241 -15.99 7.23 -11.94
CA GLU A 241 -14.94 7.91 -12.71
C GLU A 241 -15.26 7.99 -14.19
N ASP A 242 -15.81 6.93 -14.77
CA ASP A 242 -16.34 6.93 -16.13
C ASP A 242 -17.47 7.95 -16.30
N ALA A 243 -18.34 8.08 -15.29
CA ALA A 243 -19.39 9.10 -15.28
C ALA A 243 -18.84 10.52 -15.17
N LYS A 244 -17.76 10.74 -14.40
CA LYS A 244 -17.07 12.05 -14.32
C LYS A 244 -16.36 12.40 -15.62
N ALA A 245 -15.71 11.43 -16.27
CA ALA A 245 -15.03 11.62 -17.54
C ALA A 245 -16.00 11.92 -18.70
N ARG A 246 -17.26 11.46 -18.61
CA ARG A 246 -18.32 11.72 -19.60
C ARG A 246 -19.09 13.02 -19.37
N ARG A 247 -18.88 13.75 -18.26
CA ARG A 247 -19.54 15.05 -18.04
C ARG A 247 -18.91 16.09 -18.99
N PRO A 248 -19.68 16.78 -19.82
CA PRO A 248 -19.16 17.87 -20.65
C PRO A 248 -18.62 18.96 -19.72
N ALA A 249 -17.52 19.59 -20.15
CA ALA A 249 -16.96 20.73 -19.45
C ALA A 249 -18.02 21.82 -19.22
N PRO A 250 -18.06 22.46 -18.04
CA PRO A 250 -19.03 23.52 -17.79
C PRO A 250 -18.89 24.60 -18.86
N ALA A 251 -20.02 24.95 -19.51
CA ALA A 251 -20.06 26.01 -20.48
C ALA A 251 -19.48 27.29 -19.86
N ARG A 252 -18.50 27.89 -20.52
CA ARG A 252 -17.93 29.16 -20.08
C ARG A 252 -19.08 30.17 -20.06
N SER A 253 -19.42 30.70 -18.89
CA SER A 253 -20.36 31.80 -18.74
C SER A 253 -19.81 32.98 -19.52
N GLY A 254 -20.52 33.35 -20.59
CA GLY A 254 -20.19 34.53 -21.38
C GLY A 254 -20.14 35.79 -20.49
N GLY A 255 -19.04 36.46 -20.50
CA GLY A 255 -18.91 37.78 -19.86
C GLY A 255 -19.90 38.78 -20.44
N PRO A 256 -20.29 39.82 -19.68
CA PRO A 256 -21.23 40.81 -20.15
C PRO A 256 -20.65 41.60 -21.34
N SER A 257 -21.46 41.75 -22.38
CA SER A 257 -21.17 42.61 -23.53
C SER A 257 -20.93 44.08 -23.10
N PRO A 258 -19.97 44.79 -23.68
CA PRO A 258 -19.79 46.19 -23.39
C PRO A 258 -20.97 47.01 -23.96
N THR A 259 -21.57 47.81 -23.09
CA THR A 259 -22.59 48.83 -23.46
C THR A 259 -21.95 49.90 -24.37
N PRO A 260 -22.60 50.33 -25.47
CA PRO A 260 -22.08 51.42 -26.28
C PRO A 260 -22.25 52.77 -25.55
N ALA A 261 -21.19 53.56 -25.55
CA ALA A 261 -21.21 54.93 -25.06
C ALA A 261 -22.05 55.77 -26.00
N SER A 262 -23.06 56.45 -25.45
CA SER A 262 -23.80 57.52 -26.13
C SER A 262 -23.02 58.82 -26.04
N SER A 263 -22.82 59.43 -27.18
CA SER A 263 -22.35 60.83 -27.44
C SER A 263 -23.16 61.85 -26.71
#